data_e7cfacf6d8af17b305427c1bca43c414
#
_entry.id   e7cfacf6d8af17b305427c1bca43c414
#
_cell.length_a   1.000
_cell.length_b   1.000
_cell.length_c   1.000
_cell.angle_alpha   90.00
_cell.angle_beta   90.00
_cell.angle_gamma   90.00
#
_symmetry.space_group_name_H-M   'P 1'
#
loop_
_entity.id
_entity.type
_entity.pdbx_description
1 polymer ?
#
loop_
_entity_poly.entity_id
_entity_poly.type
_entity_poly.pdbx_seq_one_letter_code
_entity_poly.pdbx_strand_id
1 'polypeptide(L)'
;MTVHDVIIIGSGPAGYTAALYSARADLKPLVFEGYEYGGALMNTTEVENFPGFPDGVMGPDLMGKMRSQAEKFGATLITDDAEAVDLTGRVKHVTDSAGKVWEAKAVILAMGSGYRKL
;
A
#
# COMPACT_ATOMS: atom_id res chain seq x y z
N MET A 1 14.76 -17.80 3.63
CA MET A 1 13.91 -16.60 3.70
C MET A 1 13.47 -16.19 2.30
N THR A 2 12.21 -15.83 2.19
CA THR A 2 11.64 -15.47 0.88
C THR A 2 12.04 -14.05 0.50
N VAL A 3 12.52 -13.88 -0.71
CA VAL A 3 12.74 -12.55 -1.28
C VAL A 3 11.54 -12.25 -2.16
N HIS A 4 10.73 -11.28 -1.74
CA HIS A 4 9.52 -10.90 -2.48
C HIS A 4 9.89 -10.10 -3.72
N ASP A 5 9.06 -10.16 -4.75
CA ASP A 5 9.30 -9.37 -5.95
C ASP A 5 9.19 -7.87 -5.65
N VAL A 6 8.14 -7.50 -4.91
CA VAL A 6 7.92 -6.10 -4.58
C VAL A 6 7.21 -5.97 -3.23
N ILE A 7 7.65 -5.04 -2.43
CA ILE A 7 6.96 -4.63 -1.20
C ILE A 7 6.51 -3.19 -1.41
N ILE A 8 5.25 -2.93 -1.10
CA ILE A 8 4.65 -1.61 -1.20
C ILE A 8 4.37 -1.11 0.21
N ILE A 9 4.83 0.09 0.52
CA ILE A 9 4.60 0.69 1.82
C ILE A 9 3.62 1.83 1.65
N GLY A 10 2.43 1.67 2.21
CA GLY A 10 1.36 2.64 2.13
C GLY A 10 0.10 2.04 1.57
N SER A 11 -1.04 2.55 2.03
CA SER A 11 -2.36 2.00 1.68
C SER A 11 -3.36 3.06 1.24
N GLY A 12 -2.88 4.19 0.77
CA GLY A 12 -3.73 5.15 0.10
C GLY A 12 -3.96 4.75 -1.36
N PRO A 13 -4.54 5.63 -2.17
CA PRO A 13 -4.82 5.31 -3.57
C PRO A 13 -3.57 4.90 -4.35
N ALA A 14 -2.44 5.55 -4.11
CA ALA A 14 -1.20 5.22 -4.81
C ALA A 14 -0.71 3.82 -4.46
N GLY A 15 -0.79 3.45 -3.18
CA GLY A 15 -0.34 2.13 -2.73
C GLY A 15 -1.19 1.01 -3.32
N TYR A 16 -2.51 1.14 -3.25
CA TYR A 16 -3.39 0.11 -3.82
C TYR A 16 -3.33 0.07 -5.34
N THR A 17 -3.12 1.21 -6.00
CA THR A 17 -2.95 1.21 -7.45
C THR A 17 -1.68 0.46 -7.83
N ALA A 18 -0.58 0.72 -7.13
CA ALA A 18 0.67 0.00 -7.37
C ALA A 18 0.48 -1.49 -7.10
N ALA A 19 -0.25 -1.84 -6.04
CA ALA A 19 -0.51 -3.22 -5.69
C ALA A 19 -1.34 -3.93 -6.76
N LEU A 20 -2.38 -3.27 -7.27
CA LEU A 20 -3.23 -3.84 -8.30
C LEU A 20 -2.42 -4.15 -9.56
N TYR A 21 -1.66 -3.19 -10.03
CA TYR A 21 -0.91 -3.37 -11.27
C TYR A 21 0.23 -4.37 -11.11
N SER A 22 0.90 -4.37 -9.97
CA SER A 22 1.95 -5.36 -9.68
C SER A 22 1.37 -6.78 -9.60
N ALA A 23 0.20 -6.90 -8.97
CA ALA A 23 -0.47 -8.21 -8.88
C ALA A 23 -0.88 -8.70 -10.27
N ARG A 24 -1.40 -7.82 -11.11
CA ARG A 24 -1.78 -8.20 -12.46
C ARG A 24 -0.58 -8.54 -13.33
N ALA A 25 0.58 -8.05 -12.99
CA ALA A 25 1.84 -8.42 -13.66
C ALA A 25 2.45 -9.69 -13.05
N ASP A 26 1.74 -10.35 -12.16
CA ASP A 26 2.15 -11.59 -11.50
C ASP A 26 3.40 -11.43 -10.64
N LEU A 27 3.58 -10.27 -10.05
CA LEU A 27 4.71 -9.98 -9.18
C LEU A 27 4.45 -10.27 -7.70
N LYS A 28 3.22 -10.66 -7.35
CA LYS A 28 2.83 -11.04 -5.99
C LYS A 28 3.24 -9.99 -4.96
N PRO A 29 2.70 -8.79 -5.05
CA PRO A 29 3.09 -7.70 -4.16
C PRO A 29 2.66 -7.96 -2.72
N LEU A 30 3.51 -7.49 -1.81
CA LEU A 30 3.24 -7.48 -0.39
C LEU A 30 2.99 -6.03 0.00
N VAL A 31 1.85 -5.74 0.61
CA VAL A 31 1.47 -4.36 0.93
C VAL A 31 1.45 -4.17 2.44
N PHE A 32 2.30 -3.27 2.93
CA PHE A 32 2.25 -2.85 4.33
C PHE A 32 1.24 -1.73 4.42
N GLU A 33 0.04 -2.06 4.95
CA GLU A 33 -1.06 -1.12 5.00
C GLU A 33 -0.98 -0.14 6.17
N GLY A 34 -0.19 -0.46 7.17
CA GLY A 34 -0.24 0.24 8.43
C GLY A 34 -1.42 -0.24 9.25
N TYR A 35 -1.56 0.28 10.45
CA TYR A 35 -2.67 -0.09 11.32
C TYR A 35 -3.98 0.53 10.88
N GLU A 36 -3.90 1.65 10.15
CA GLU A 36 -5.07 2.34 9.61
C GLU A 36 -4.94 2.45 8.11
N TYR A 37 -5.60 1.55 7.40
CA TYR A 37 -5.49 1.53 5.94
C TYR A 37 -6.31 2.66 5.30
N GLY A 38 -5.98 2.95 4.04
CA GLY A 38 -6.78 3.85 3.20
C GLY A 38 -6.27 5.28 3.11
N GLY A 39 -5.32 5.65 3.96
CA GLY A 39 -4.72 6.98 3.90
C GLY A 39 -5.69 8.11 4.19
N ALA A 40 -5.37 9.30 3.67
CA ALA A 40 -6.13 10.51 3.96
C ALA A 40 -7.59 10.45 3.50
N LEU A 41 -7.90 9.65 2.48
CA LEU A 41 -9.28 9.56 1.98
C LEU A 41 -10.21 8.90 2.97
N MET A 42 -9.69 8.15 3.94
CA MET A 42 -10.53 7.58 5.00
C MET A 42 -11.14 8.63 5.90
N ASN A 43 -10.55 9.82 5.92
CA ASN A 43 -11.02 10.93 6.73
C ASN A 43 -11.86 11.92 5.92
N THR A 44 -12.18 11.59 4.68
CA THR A 44 -12.98 12.46 3.82
C THR A 44 -14.40 11.94 3.73
N THR A 45 -15.30 12.80 3.26
CA THR A 45 -16.67 12.39 2.97
C THR A 45 -16.76 12.04 1.49
N GLU A 46 -17.13 13.00 0.66
CA GLU A 46 -17.32 12.73 -0.76
C GLU A 46 -16.09 13.10 -1.57
N VAL A 47 -15.66 12.18 -2.43
CA VAL A 47 -14.56 12.39 -3.36
C VAL A 47 -15.18 12.59 -4.74
N GLU A 48 -14.93 13.76 -5.35
CA GLU A 48 -15.56 14.14 -6.60
C GLU A 48 -14.62 14.09 -7.79
N ASN A 49 -13.35 13.93 -7.53
CA ASN A 49 -12.32 14.02 -8.58
C ASN A 49 -11.59 12.71 -8.84
N PHE A 50 -12.16 11.60 -8.42
CA PHE A 50 -11.59 10.30 -8.77
C PHE A 50 -12.25 9.81 -10.07
N PRO A 51 -11.45 9.53 -11.10
CA PRO A 51 -12.03 9.12 -12.39
C PRO A 51 -12.90 7.88 -12.27
N GLY A 52 -14.01 7.86 -12.99
CA GLY A 52 -14.93 6.74 -12.98
C GLY A 52 -16.11 6.91 -12.03
N PHE A 53 -16.16 7.99 -11.28
CA PHE A 53 -17.26 8.27 -10.35
C PHE A 53 -17.81 9.68 -10.61
N PRO A 54 -18.61 9.83 -11.67
CA PRO A 54 -19.09 11.17 -12.07
C PRO A 54 -19.97 11.85 -11.01
N ASP A 55 -20.63 11.06 -10.19
CA ASP A 55 -21.50 11.59 -9.12
C ASP A 55 -20.82 11.59 -7.75
N GLY A 56 -19.50 11.32 -7.73
CA GLY A 56 -18.77 11.25 -6.49
C GLY A 56 -18.79 9.87 -5.86
N VAL A 57 -17.95 9.67 -4.86
CA VAL A 57 -17.89 8.43 -4.08
C VAL A 57 -17.39 8.79 -2.68
N MET A 58 -17.91 8.12 -1.68
CA MET A 58 -17.41 8.32 -0.32
C MET A 58 -15.98 7.80 -0.21
N GLY A 59 -15.12 8.59 0.44
CA GLY A 59 -13.71 8.23 0.58
C GLY A 59 -13.49 6.82 1.14
N PRO A 60 -14.08 6.48 2.29
CA PRO A 60 -13.93 5.13 2.84
C PRO A 60 -14.43 4.03 1.90
N ASP A 61 -15.53 4.28 1.17
CA ASP A 61 -16.06 3.29 0.23
C ASP A 61 -15.09 3.07 -0.93
N LEU A 62 -14.52 4.16 -1.45
CA LEU A 62 -13.54 4.07 -2.52
C LEU A 62 -12.33 3.27 -2.07
N MET A 63 -11.82 3.56 -0.88
CA MET A 63 -10.63 2.87 -0.38
C MET A 63 -10.90 1.40 -0.11
N GLY A 64 -12.09 1.07 0.38
CA GLY A 64 -12.49 -0.32 0.56
C GLY A 64 -12.53 -1.08 -0.76
N LYS A 65 -13.03 -0.44 -1.82
CA LYS A 65 -13.08 -1.05 -3.14
C LYS A 65 -11.68 -1.24 -3.72
N MET A 66 -10.81 -0.26 -3.58
CA MET A 66 -9.44 -0.37 -4.08
C MET A 66 -8.68 -1.48 -3.35
N ARG A 67 -8.86 -1.57 -2.04
CA ARG A 67 -8.25 -2.62 -1.24
C ARG A 67 -8.71 -4.01 -1.68
N SER A 68 -10.01 -4.18 -1.82
CA SER A 68 -10.59 -5.46 -2.26
C SER A 68 -10.12 -5.83 -3.66
N GLN A 69 -10.00 -4.86 -4.54
CA GLN A 69 -9.56 -5.10 -5.90
C GLN A 69 -8.10 -5.56 -5.93
N ALA A 70 -7.24 -4.92 -5.17
CA ALA A 70 -5.83 -5.33 -5.09
C ALA A 70 -5.71 -6.76 -4.57
N GLU A 71 -6.45 -7.07 -3.52
CA GLU A 71 -6.43 -8.40 -2.93
C GLU A 71 -6.97 -9.47 -3.88
N LYS A 72 -8.03 -9.13 -4.60
CA LYS A 72 -8.62 -10.04 -5.57
C LYS A 72 -7.62 -10.50 -6.63
N PHE A 73 -6.73 -9.61 -7.06
CA PHE A 73 -5.77 -9.93 -8.10
C PHE A 73 -4.45 -10.49 -7.55
N GLY A 74 -4.33 -10.66 -6.25
CA GLY A 74 -3.23 -11.42 -5.67
C GLY A 74 -2.29 -10.66 -4.75
N ALA A 75 -2.62 -9.42 -4.39
CA ALA A 75 -1.82 -8.71 -3.41
C ALA A 75 -2.01 -9.32 -2.02
N THR A 76 -0.94 -9.43 -1.27
CA THR A 76 -0.99 -9.85 0.13
C THR A 76 -0.95 -8.58 0.99
N LEU A 77 -1.97 -8.43 1.83
CA LEU A 77 -2.12 -7.24 2.65
C LEU A 77 -1.65 -7.52 4.07
N ILE A 78 -0.77 -6.67 4.58
CA ILE A 78 -0.23 -6.80 5.93
C ILE A 78 -0.68 -5.59 6.74
N THR A 79 -1.43 -5.86 7.80
CA THR A 79 -1.92 -4.83 8.71
C THR A 79 -0.82 -4.55 9.73
N ASP A 80 0.19 -3.82 9.32
CA ASP A 80 1.32 -3.47 10.15
C ASP A 80 2.04 -2.28 9.53
N ASP A 81 2.82 -1.60 10.34
CA ASP A 81 3.64 -0.49 9.89
C ASP A 81 5.04 -0.97 9.52
N ALA A 82 5.63 -0.31 8.53
CA ALA A 82 7.04 -0.48 8.24
C ALA A 82 7.81 0.47 9.16
N GLU A 83 8.54 -0.09 10.12
CA GLU A 83 9.27 0.70 11.10
C GLU A 83 10.60 1.22 10.58
N ALA A 84 11.23 0.46 9.70
CA ALA A 84 12.52 0.83 9.13
C ALA A 84 12.68 0.19 7.77
N VAL A 85 13.45 0.84 6.92
CA VAL A 85 13.77 0.30 5.61
C VAL A 85 15.27 0.47 5.34
N ASP A 86 15.82 -0.49 4.62
CA ASP A 86 17.18 -0.39 4.07
C ASP A 86 17.03 -0.64 2.58
N LEU A 87 17.17 0.41 1.80
CA LEU A 87 16.98 0.37 0.36
C LEU A 87 18.29 0.29 -0.42
N THR A 88 19.41 0.09 0.29
CA THR A 88 20.70 -0.12 -0.36
C THR A 88 20.84 -1.57 -0.79
N GLY A 89 21.73 -1.82 -1.73
CA GLY A 89 21.97 -3.18 -2.18
C GLY A 89 20.90 -3.71 -3.12
N ARG A 90 21.11 -4.93 -3.58
CA ARG A 90 20.20 -5.59 -4.53
C ARG A 90 18.94 -6.10 -3.85
N VAL A 91 19.04 -6.54 -2.63
CA VAL A 91 17.92 -6.99 -1.83
C VAL A 91 17.60 -5.89 -0.84
N LYS A 92 16.37 -5.40 -0.89
CA LYS A 92 15.89 -4.36 0.01
C LYS A 92 15.31 -5.01 1.25
N HIS A 93 15.37 -4.30 2.37
CA HIS A 93 14.88 -4.82 3.63
C HIS A 93 13.83 -3.87 4.23
N VAL A 94 12.74 -4.46 4.70
CA VAL A 94 11.68 -3.72 5.40
C VAL A 94 11.47 -4.40 6.74
N THR A 95 11.56 -3.64 7.83
CA THR A 95 11.38 -4.16 9.17
C THR A 95 10.01 -3.75 9.69
N ASP A 96 9.22 -4.73 10.15
CA ASP A 96 7.89 -4.44 10.68
C ASP A 96 7.94 -4.04 12.16
N SER A 97 6.80 -3.78 12.76
CA SER A 97 6.74 -3.30 14.14
C SER A 97 7.14 -4.35 15.16
N ALA A 98 7.13 -5.62 14.77
CA ALA A 98 7.57 -6.71 15.65
C ALA A 98 9.06 -7.03 15.48
N GLY A 99 9.77 -6.29 14.63
CA GLY A 99 11.18 -6.50 14.39
C GLY A 99 11.50 -7.54 13.35
N LYS A 100 10.48 -8.09 12.68
CA LYS A 100 10.72 -9.03 11.60
C LYS A 100 11.19 -8.29 10.36
N VAL A 101 12.23 -8.83 9.71
CA VAL A 101 12.79 -8.26 8.50
C VAL A 101 12.24 -9.01 7.29
N TRP A 102 11.68 -8.24 6.36
CA TRP A 102 11.17 -8.75 5.10
C TRP A 102 12.09 -8.31 3.98
N GLU A 103 12.30 -9.18 3.00
CA GLU A 103 13.22 -8.92 1.89
C GLU A 103 12.48 -8.80 0.57
N ALA A 104 12.91 -7.85 -0.27
CA ALA A 104 12.30 -7.65 -1.58
C ALA A 104 13.33 -7.19 -2.59
N LYS A 105 13.03 -7.47 -3.86
CA LYS A 105 13.85 -6.98 -4.97
C LYS A 105 13.62 -5.49 -5.21
N ALA A 106 12.38 -5.04 -4.96
CA ALA A 106 12.00 -3.64 -5.14
C ALA A 106 11.04 -3.21 -4.04
N VAL A 107 11.11 -1.94 -3.67
CA VAL A 107 10.20 -1.35 -2.68
C VAL A 107 9.60 -0.10 -3.29
N ILE A 108 8.27 0.02 -3.20
CA ILE A 108 7.55 1.21 -3.64
C ILE A 108 7.09 1.95 -2.40
N LEU A 109 7.51 3.21 -2.30
CA LEU A 109 7.11 4.07 -1.19
C LEU A 109 5.90 4.89 -1.61
N ALA A 110 4.76 4.65 -0.98
CA ALA A 110 3.51 5.30 -1.30
C ALA A 110 2.84 5.75 -0.01
N MET A 111 3.58 6.49 0.81
CA MET A 111 3.19 6.80 2.18
C MET A 111 2.32 8.05 2.30
N GLY A 112 1.94 8.64 1.16
CA GLY A 112 1.04 9.77 1.15
C GLY A 112 1.66 11.06 1.64
N SER A 113 0.78 12.06 1.83
CA SER A 113 1.19 13.39 2.27
C SER A 113 0.65 13.68 3.66
N GLY A 114 0.70 12.67 4.52
CA GLY A 114 0.19 12.80 5.86
C GLY A 114 0.86 13.91 6.64
N TYR A 115 0.19 14.31 7.72
CA TYR A 115 0.69 15.35 8.58
C TYR A 115 2.01 14.89 9.21
N ARG A 116 3.05 15.68 9.04
CA ARG A 116 4.35 15.33 9.58
C ARG A 116 4.71 16.25 10.72
N LYS A 117 5.21 15.64 11.78
CA LYS A 117 5.79 16.35 12.89
C LYS A 117 7.31 16.23 12.79
N LEU A 118 7.95 17.33 12.86
CA LEU A 118 9.41 17.34 12.86
C LEU A 118 9.92 17.64 14.24
#